data_ad278b99812244b0718402385be985f0
#
_entry.id   ad278b99812244b0718402385be985f0
#
_cell.length_a   1.000
_cell.length_b   1.000
_cell.length_c   1.000
_cell.angle_alpha   90.00
_cell.angle_beta   90.00
_cell.angle_gamma   90.00
#
_symmetry.space_group_name_H-M   'P 1'
#
loop_
_entity.id
_entity.type
_entity.pdbx_description
1 polymer ?
#
loop_
_entity_poly.entity_id
_entity_poly.type
_entity_poly.pdbx_seq_one_letter_code
_entity_poly.pdbx_strand_id
1 'polypeptide(L)'
;MKTEYEVSDRFPAHVMNRTPVQYVGGVFYKRDDMYTPYGVGDVNGGKVRQAIQLLHPIQEELRSKYSGVITHSQVHSTTGTIIARVCKDLNIPCTICIGGSSPDTIDNHHMMRYAKALGADVRNVCGTGMHGPVLARMREIAKTENLYDAVFTHNIENREDAIIDAIECQVGNLPNQLDQLVVPVGSGVHFAAILRGIHRYSIRVGKVIGLCVGPKRTENINKWVNPMAGYPLPDYDLHCLNTVYGKPLVEKIEDGTILDDLYEAKAHKWMRENLDMNKSTCFWMVGRRLSETEVQQRMES
;
A
#
# COMPACT_ATOMS: atom_id res chain seq x y z
N MET A 1 24.29 5.82 15.58
CA MET A 1 23.39 5.82 16.75
C MET A 1 22.00 5.58 16.21
N LYS A 2 21.38 4.43 16.50
CA LYS A 2 19.99 4.16 16.09
C LYS A 2 19.11 5.08 16.95
N THR A 3 18.62 6.17 16.41
CA THR A 3 17.61 6.97 17.10
C THR A 3 16.37 6.11 17.28
N GLU A 4 16.02 5.79 18.52
CA GLU A 4 14.71 5.22 18.83
C GLU A 4 13.65 6.18 18.30
N TYR A 5 12.66 5.63 17.65
CA TYR A 5 11.51 6.38 17.17
C TYR A 5 10.75 6.82 18.41
N GLU A 6 10.67 8.12 18.69
CA GLU A 6 9.67 8.63 19.62
C GLU A 6 8.30 8.36 18.99
N VAL A 7 7.65 7.33 19.51
CA VAL A 7 6.25 7.03 19.17
C VAL A 7 5.45 8.23 19.67
N SER A 8 5.01 9.09 18.74
CA SER A 8 4.14 10.18 19.14
C SER A 8 2.84 9.56 19.66
N ASP A 9 2.32 10.04 20.80
CA ASP A 9 1.04 9.61 21.40
C ASP A 9 -0.18 9.74 20.45
N ARG A 10 0.07 10.25 19.25
CA ARG A 10 -0.92 10.45 18.19
C ARG A 10 -1.24 9.21 17.37
N PHE A 11 -0.44 8.15 17.46
CA PHE A 11 -0.62 6.95 16.63
C PHE A 11 -0.85 5.71 17.48
N PRO A 12 -1.69 4.78 17.02
CA PRO A 12 -1.74 3.46 17.64
C PRO A 12 -0.33 2.84 17.59
N ALA A 13 0.21 2.47 18.74
CA ALA A 13 1.58 1.95 18.87
C ALA A 13 1.88 0.80 17.89
N HIS A 14 0.86 -0.05 17.61
CA HIS A 14 1.02 -1.18 16.69
C HIS A 14 1.32 -0.78 15.23
N VAL A 15 1.03 0.46 14.80
CA VAL A 15 1.34 0.93 13.44
C VAL A 15 2.83 0.95 13.19
N MET A 16 3.62 1.24 14.22
CA MET A 16 5.09 1.30 14.14
C MET A 16 5.76 -0.05 14.40
N ASN A 17 5.02 -1.08 14.85
CA ASN A 17 5.58 -2.42 15.06
C ASN A 17 6.12 -3.00 13.76
N ARG A 18 7.36 -3.45 13.79
CA ARG A 18 8.03 -4.02 12.62
C ARG A 18 7.55 -5.44 12.38
N THR A 19 7.12 -5.69 11.16
CA THR A 19 6.84 -7.05 10.67
C THR A 19 8.14 -7.84 10.51
N PRO A 20 8.09 -9.18 10.60
CA PRO A 20 9.31 -9.98 10.55
C PRO A 20 9.99 -9.92 9.17
N VAL A 21 11.28 -10.25 9.20
CA VAL A 21 12.06 -10.63 8.02
C VAL A 21 12.33 -12.12 8.14
N GLN A 22 11.83 -12.89 7.18
CA GLN A 22 11.99 -14.35 7.13
C GLN A 22 12.99 -14.74 6.06
N TYR A 23 13.80 -15.76 6.32
CA TYR A 23 14.73 -16.32 5.34
C TYR A 23 14.18 -17.65 4.85
N VAL A 24 13.82 -17.70 3.57
CA VAL A 24 13.17 -18.87 2.95
C VAL A 24 13.79 -19.09 1.57
N GLY A 25 14.24 -20.28 1.25
CA GLY A 25 14.75 -20.62 -0.07
C GLY A 25 15.90 -19.75 -0.59
N GLY A 26 16.79 -19.32 0.29
CA GLY A 26 17.92 -18.45 -0.09
C GLY A 26 17.57 -16.96 -0.20
N VAL A 27 16.34 -16.53 0.10
CA VAL A 27 15.86 -15.15 -0.02
C VAL A 27 15.32 -14.65 1.32
N PHE A 28 15.63 -13.42 1.68
CA PHE A 28 14.98 -12.72 2.77
C PHE A 28 13.64 -12.16 2.29
N TYR A 29 12.58 -12.35 3.05
CA TYR A 29 11.26 -11.79 2.78
C TYR A 29 10.86 -10.83 3.89
N LYS A 30 10.75 -9.54 3.59
CA LYS A 30 10.13 -8.58 4.49
C LYS A 30 8.63 -8.74 4.43
N ARG A 31 8.02 -9.22 5.51
CA ARG A 31 6.65 -9.72 5.60
C ARG A 31 5.65 -8.64 6.02
N ASP A 32 5.54 -7.54 5.26
CA ASP A 32 4.51 -6.52 5.57
C ASP A 32 3.09 -7.07 5.39
N ASP A 33 2.89 -8.11 4.58
CA ASP A 33 1.65 -8.88 4.48
C ASP A 33 1.17 -9.45 5.83
N MET A 34 2.06 -9.63 6.81
CA MET A 34 1.72 -10.07 8.17
C MET A 34 1.22 -8.93 9.08
N TYR A 35 1.18 -7.70 8.61
CA TYR A 35 0.51 -6.64 9.35
C TYR A 35 -1.01 -6.76 9.14
N THR A 36 -1.68 -7.37 10.12
CA THR A 36 -3.11 -7.71 10.10
C THR A 36 -3.83 -7.17 11.34
N PRO A 37 -3.93 -5.84 11.51
CA PRO A 37 -4.47 -5.24 12.74
C PRO A 37 -5.94 -5.58 12.99
N TYR A 38 -6.66 -5.98 11.95
CA TYR A 38 -8.07 -6.37 12.01
C TYR A 38 -8.28 -7.90 12.03
N GLY A 39 -7.20 -8.64 12.21
CA GLY A 39 -7.18 -10.11 12.27
C GLY A 39 -6.77 -10.77 10.95
N VAL A 40 -6.35 -12.03 11.06
CA VAL A 40 -5.97 -12.86 9.92
C VAL A 40 -7.18 -13.07 9.01
N GLY A 41 -6.98 -12.95 7.70
CA GLY A 41 -8.07 -13.03 6.70
C GLY A 41 -8.83 -11.71 6.50
N ASP A 42 -8.36 -10.60 7.07
CA ASP A 42 -8.83 -9.24 6.78
C ASP A 42 -7.78 -8.48 5.95
N VAL A 43 -8.07 -7.22 5.60
CA VAL A 43 -7.12 -6.35 4.90
C VAL A 43 -5.78 -6.31 5.63
N ASN A 44 -4.70 -6.31 4.88
CA ASN A 44 -3.36 -6.47 5.40
C ASN A 44 -2.32 -5.59 4.67
N GLY A 45 -1.13 -5.55 5.24
CA GLY A 45 0.04 -4.96 4.60
C GLY A 45 0.25 -3.47 4.85
N GLY A 46 1.27 -2.93 4.20
CA GLY A 46 1.73 -1.57 4.41
C GLY A 46 0.70 -0.49 4.10
N LYS A 47 -0.22 -0.72 3.16
CA LYS A 47 -1.31 0.23 2.87
C LYS A 47 -2.31 0.35 4.02
N VAL A 48 -2.56 -0.73 4.75
CA VAL A 48 -3.41 -0.68 5.96
C VAL A 48 -2.76 0.20 7.01
N ARG A 49 -1.46 0.04 7.20
CA ARG A 49 -0.65 0.84 8.10
C ARG A 49 -0.72 2.32 7.75
N GLN A 50 -0.53 2.64 6.46
CA GLN A 50 -0.63 4.00 5.94
C GLN A 50 -2.04 4.60 6.15
N ALA A 51 -3.10 3.83 5.88
CA ALA A 51 -4.48 4.28 6.05
C ALA A 51 -4.83 4.57 7.52
N ILE A 52 -4.41 3.71 8.45
CA ILE A 52 -4.60 3.93 9.88
C ILE A 52 -3.86 5.21 10.30
N GLN A 53 -2.62 5.37 9.90
CA GLN A 53 -1.81 6.53 10.25
C GLN A 53 -2.35 7.84 9.64
N LEU A 54 -3.01 7.75 8.49
CA LEU A 54 -3.70 8.87 7.87
C LEU A 54 -4.93 9.31 8.67
N LEU A 55 -5.80 8.38 9.05
CA LEU A 55 -7.15 8.69 9.49
C LEU A 55 -7.29 8.69 11.03
N HIS A 56 -6.65 7.76 11.72
CA HIS A 56 -6.82 7.60 13.17
C HIS A 56 -6.45 8.86 13.98
N PRO A 57 -5.33 9.55 13.70
CA PRO A 57 -4.93 10.73 14.50
C PRO A 57 -5.85 11.93 14.35
N ILE A 58 -6.66 11.97 13.30
CA ILE A 58 -7.59 13.08 13.02
C ILE A 58 -9.06 12.65 13.14
N GLN A 59 -9.33 11.52 13.75
CA GLN A 59 -10.69 10.98 13.81
C GLN A 59 -11.71 11.94 14.43
N GLU A 60 -11.34 12.71 15.46
CA GLU A 60 -12.23 13.72 16.07
C GLU A 60 -12.46 14.91 15.12
N GLU A 61 -11.45 15.31 14.40
CA GLU A 61 -11.59 16.33 13.35
C GLU A 61 -12.49 15.83 12.22
N LEU A 62 -12.31 14.57 11.79
CA LEU A 62 -13.16 13.97 10.75
C LEU A 62 -14.63 13.97 11.17
N ARG A 63 -14.94 13.59 12.42
CA ARG A 63 -16.30 13.56 12.94
C ARG A 63 -16.92 14.94 13.12
N SER A 64 -16.10 15.95 13.47
CA SER A 64 -16.61 17.30 13.78
C SER A 64 -16.74 18.20 12.57
N LYS A 65 -15.89 18.01 11.54
CA LYS A 65 -15.80 18.93 10.40
C LYS A 65 -16.34 18.35 9.09
N TYR A 66 -16.40 17.02 8.95
CA TYR A 66 -16.75 16.36 7.71
C TYR A 66 -17.94 15.42 7.87
N SER A 67 -18.67 15.21 6.78
CA SER A 67 -19.78 14.24 6.73
C SER A 67 -19.28 12.80 6.59
N GLY A 68 -17.99 12.60 6.27
CA GLY A 68 -17.35 11.31 6.08
C GLY A 68 -16.02 11.44 5.35
N VAL A 69 -15.49 10.31 4.93
CA VAL A 69 -14.23 10.19 4.17
C VAL A 69 -14.54 9.75 2.75
N ILE A 70 -13.84 10.30 1.76
CA ILE A 70 -13.93 9.88 0.37
C ILE A 70 -12.56 9.49 -0.17
N THR A 71 -12.53 8.43 -0.97
CA THR A 71 -11.32 8.01 -1.69
C THR A 71 -11.69 7.53 -3.11
N HIS A 72 -10.68 7.40 -3.98
CA HIS A 72 -10.86 6.72 -5.25
C HIS A 72 -10.10 5.40 -5.27
N SER A 73 -10.62 4.45 -6.05
CA SER A 73 -10.00 3.15 -6.23
C SER A 73 -10.26 2.64 -7.65
N GLN A 74 -9.41 1.75 -8.13
CA GLN A 74 -9.76 0.86 -9.23
C GLN A 74 -10.42 -0.39 -8.64
N VAL A 75 -11.30 -1.04 -9.38
CA VAL A 75 -12.05 -2.21 -8.91
C VAL A 75 -11.13 -3.33 -8.39
N HIS A 76 -9.95 -3.51 -9.00
CA HIS A 76 -8.95 -4.50 -8.60
C HIS A 76 -7.99 -4.02 -7.50
N SER A 77 -8.07 -2.76 -7.08
CA SER A 77 -7.17 -2.20 -6.07
C SER A 77 -7.69 -2.47 -4.66
N THR A 78 -6.79 -2.75 -3.73
CA THR A 78 -7.10 -2.91 -2.31
C THR A 78 -7.41 -1.59 -1.61
N THR A 79 -7.04 -0.45 -2.20
CA THR A 79 -7.04 0.86 -1.51
C THR A 79 -8.43 1.24 -0.99
N GLY A 80 -9.46 1.12 -1.84
CA GLY A 80 -10.83 1.46 -1.42
C GLY A 80 -11.31 0.62 -0.24
N THR A 81 -11.13 -0.69 -0.31
CA THR A 81 -11.53 -1.62 0.76
C THR A 81 -10.75 -1.38 2.06
N ILE A 82 -9.46 -1.05 1.95
CA ILE A 82 -8.63 -0.71 3.12
C ILE A 82 -9.15 0.55 3.81
N ILE A 83 -9.43 1.61 3.05
CA ILE A 83 -10.01 2.85 3.62
C ILE A 83 -11.38 2.56 4.24
N ALA A 84 -12.24 1.79 3.57
CA ALA A 84 -13.54 1.38 4.12
C ALA A 84 -13.38 0.63 5.46
N ARG A 85 -12.42 -0.29 5.56
CA ARG A 85 -12.17 -1.04 6.80
C ARG A 85 -11.71 -0.13 7.95
N VAL A 86 -10.80 0.80 7.68
CA VAL A 86 -10.35 1.78 8.68
C VAL A 86 -11.50 2.72 9.08
N CYS A 87 -12.28 3.20 8.14
CA CYS A 87 -13.45 4.05 8.43
C CYS A 87 -14.50 3.30 9.26
N LYS A 88 -14.75 2.01 8.97
CA LYS A 88 -15.62 1.16 9.79
C LYS A 88 -15.15 1.07 11.23
N ASP A 89 -13.87 0.86 11.45
CA ASP A 89 -13.25 0.79 12.78
C ASP A 89 -13.37 2.12 13.53
N LEU A 90 -13.20 3.23 12.83
CA LEU A 90 -13.34 4.58 13.38
C LEU A 90 -14.81 5.05 13.49
N ASN A 91 -15.79 4.27 13.03
CA ASN A 91 -17.18 4.65 12.93
C ASN A 91 -17.39 5.97 12.15
N ILE A 92 -16.76 6.08 10.98
CA ILE A 92 -16.83 7.23 10.07
C ILE A 92 -17.40 6.76 8.72
N PRO A 93 -18.40 7.48 8.14
CA PRO A 93 -18.90 7.15 6.79
C PRO A 93 -17.80 7.17 5.74
N CYS A 94 -17.85 6.23 4.78
CA CYS A 94 -16.85 6.10 3.73
C CYS A 94 -17.51 6.07 2.34
N THR A 95 -17.00 6.87 1.42
CA THR A 95 -17.37 6.87 0.00
C THR A 95 -16.18 6.44 -0.84
N ILE A 96 -16.40 5.51 -1.78
CA ILE A 96 -15.37 5.02 -2.71
C ILE A 96 -15.80 5.35 -4.14
N CYS A 97 -15.01 6.15 -4.84
CA CYS A 97 -15.22 6.50 -6.23
C CYS A 97 -14.47 5.52 -7.16
N ILE A 98 -15.20 4.87 -8.05
CA ILE A 98 -14.68 3.98 -9.09
C ILE A 98 -14.96 4.62 -10.46
N GLY A 99 -14.11 4.34 -11.44
CA GLY A 99 -14.36 4.71 -12.83
C GLY A 99 -14.05 3.58 -13.80
N GLY A 100 -14.65 3.60 -14.99
CA GLY A 100 -14.36 2.68 -16.08
C GLY A 100 -14.80 1.23 -15.87
N SER A 101 -15.65 0.97 -14.88
CA SER A 101 -16.20 -0.37 -14.62
C SER A 101 -17.72 -0.32 -14.69
N SER A 102 -18.35 -1.37 -15.20
CA SER A 102 -19.82 -1.46 -15.18
C SER A 102 -20.31 -1.63 -13.72
N PRO A 103 -21.55 -1.23 -13.42
CA PRO A 103 -22.15 -1.52 -12.11
C PRO A 103 -22.09 -3.01 -11.77
N ASP A 104 -22.38 -3.88 -12.70
CA ASP A 104 -22.31 -5.33 -12.54
C ASP A 104 -20.87 -5.80 -12.16
N THR A 105 -19.84 -5.25 -12.82
CA THR A 105 -18.44 -5.55 -12.48
C THR A 105 -18.12 -5.12 -11.05
N ILE A 106 -18.59 -3.94 -10.64
CA ILE A 106 -18.37 -3.43 -9.27
C ILE A 106 -19.10 -4.31 -8.26
N ASP A 107 -20.34 -4.67 -8.52
CA ASP A 107 -21.19 -5.43 -7.61
C ASP A 107 -20.73 -6.88 -7.43
N ASN A 108 -20.16 -7.46 -8.47
CA ASN A 108 -19.67 -8.85 -8.45
C ASN A 108 -18.20 -8.96 -7.98
N HIS A 109 -17.43 -7.87 -7.94
CA HIS A 109 -16.03 -7.94 -7.50
C HIS A 109 -15.93 -8.12 -6.00
N HIS A 110 -15.31 -9.21 -5.53
CA HIS A 110 -15.25 -9.58 -4.11
C HIS A 110 -14.75 -8.46 -3.19
N MET A 111 -13.70 -7.72 -3.56
CA MET A 111 -13.20 -6.60 -2.75
C MET A 111 -14.22 -5.46 -2.63
N MET A 112 -15.00 -5.19 -3.69
CA MET A 112 -16.04 -4.16 -3.66
C MET A 112 -17.26 -4.63 -2.87
N ARG A 113 -17.62 -5.91 -2.95
CA ARG A 113 -18.64 -6.52 -2.07
C ARG A 113 -18.25 -6.38 -0.60
N TYR A 114 -16.99 -6.66 -0.29
CA TYR A 114 -16.48 -6.48 1.08
C TYR A 114 -16.51 -5.02 1.52
N ALA A 115 -16.07 -4.08 0.69
CA ALA A 115 -16.17 -2.66 1.00
C ALA A 115 -17.60 -2.21 1.31
N LYS A 116 -18.59 -2.69 0.52
CA LYS A 116 -20.02 -2.44 0.77
C LYS A 116 -20.50 -3.08 2.08
N ALA A 117 -20.09 -4.31 2.38
CA ALA A 117 -20.41 -4.98 3.65
C ALA A 117 -19.82 -4.23 4.86
N LEU A 118 -18.69 -3.55 4.70
CA LEU A 118 -18.11 -2.65 5.70
C LEU A 118 -18.89 -1.33 5.85
N GLY A 119 -19.89 -1.08 5.02
CA GLY A 119 -20.73 0.12 5.04
C GLY A 119 -20.26 1.23 4.10
N ALA A 120 -19.33 0.96 3.17
CA ALA A 120 -18.90 1.98 2.22
C ALA A 120 -19.93 2.20 1.09
N ASP A 121 -20.14 3.45 0.73
CA ASP A 121 -20.89 3.86 -0.45
C ASP A 121 -19.96 3.82 -1.67
N VAL A 122 -20.14 2.82 -2.55
CA VAL A 122 -19.32 2.59 -3.73
C VAL A 122 -20.02 3.16 -4.95
N ARG A 123 -19.43 4.20 -5.55
CA ARG A 123 -20.01 4.96 -6.65
C ARG A 123 -19.18 4.84 -7.93
N ASN A 124 -19.83 4.52 -9.05
CA ASN A 124 -19.23 4.68 -10.38
C ASN A 124 -19.40 6.14 -10.83
N VAL A 125 -18.30 6.91 -10.84
CA VAL A 125 -18.35 8.36 -11.03
C VAL A 125 -18.01 8.82 -12.45
N CYS A 126 -17.42 7.97 -13.28
CA CYS A 126 -17.14 8.29 -14.69
C CYS A 126 -16.92 7.03 -15.54
N GLY A 127 -17.10 7.18 -16.86
CA GLY A 127 -16.97 6.10 -17.83
C GLY A 127 -15.53 5.63 -18.12
N THR A 128 -14.52 6.22 -17.50
CA THR A 128 -13.10 5.84 -17.68
C THR A 128 -12.45 5.48 -16.35
N GLY A 129 -11.58 4.46 -16.36
CA GLY A 129 -10.75 4.09 -15.20
C GLY A 129 -9.45 4.90 -15.09
N MET A 130 -9.24 5.92 -15.91
CA MET A 130 -8.05 6.77 -15.81
C MET A 130 -8.05 7.59 -14.52
N HIS A 131 -6.91 7.65 -13.85
CA HIS A 131 -6.76 8.30 -12.54
C HIS A 131 -7.23 9.76 -12.53
N GLY A 132 -6.81 10.57 -13.50
CA GLY A 132 -7.12 12.01 -13.55
C GLY A 132 -8.62 12.31 -13.51
N PRO A 133 -9.42 11.79 -14.46
CA PRO A 133 -10.87 12.00 -14.48
C PRO A 133 -11.58 11.50 -13.22
N VAL A 134 -11.22 10.31 -12.71
CA VAL A 134 -11.83 9.77 -11.48
C VAL A 134 -11.53 10.66 -10.29
N LEU A 135 -10.28 11.09 -10.13
CA LEU A 135 -9.83 11.97 -9.06
C LEU A 135 -10.51 13.35 -9.12
N ALA A 136 -10.62 13.94 -10.31
CA ALA A 136 -11.31 15.21 -10.49
C ALA A 136 -12.76 15.11 -10.05
N ARG A 137 -13.48 14.06 -10.48
CA ARG A 137 -14.88 13.85 -10.13
C ARG A 137 -15.07 13.56 -8.65
N MET A 138 -14.18 12.77 -8.05
CA MET A 138 -14.16 12.51 -6.62
C MET A 138 -14.02 13.81 -5.80
N ARG A 139 -13.13 14.72 -6.23
CA ARG A 139 -12.92 16.01 -5.55
C ARG A 139 -14.12 16.96 -5.65
N GLU A 140 -14.86 16.93 -6.74
CA GLU A 140 -16.13 17.64 -6.87
C GLU A 140 -17.14 17.12 -5.83
N ILE A 141 -17.25 15.79 -5.71
CA ILE A 141 -18.13 15.14 -4.72
C ILE A 141 -17.66 15.47 -3.31
N ALA A 142 -16.35 15.38 -3.03
CA ALA A 142 -15.78 15.73 -1.73
C ALA A 142 -16.16 17.15 -1.28
N LYS A 143 -16.11 18.11 -2.20
CA LYS A 143 -16.48 19.50 -1.93
C LYS A 143 -17.99 19.69 -1.71
N THR A 144 -18.82 19.06 -2.54
CA THR A 144 -20.28 19.23 -2.49
C THR A 144 -20.90 18.53 -1.28
N GLU A 145 -20.37 17.39 -0.88
CA GLU A 145 -20.89 16.59 0.23
C GLU A 145 -20.11 16.77 1.52
N ASN A 146 -19.14 17.69 1.55
CA ASN A 146 -18.27 17.96 2.70
C ASN A 146 -17.55 16.70 3.20
N LEU A 147 -16.87 15.95 2.28
CA LEU A 147 -16.13 14.74 2.61
C LEU A 147 -14.62 15.00 2.64
N TYR A 148 -13.92 14.34 3.56
CA TYR A 148 -12.46 14.42 3.65
C TYR A 148 -11.79 13.59 2.55
N ASP A 149 -10.93 14.20 1.74
CA ASP A 149 -10.16 13.54 0.67
C ASP A 149 -9.03 12.68 1.27
N ALA A 150 -9.24 11.36 1.29
CA ALA A 150 -8.29 10.37 1.81
C ALA A 150 -7.45 9.70 0.71
N VAL A 151 -7.03 10.46 -0.29
CA VAL A 151 -6.18 9.94 -1.37
C VAL A 151 -4.71 10.05 -0.99
N PHE A 152 -4.14 9.01 -0.38
CA PHE A 152 -2.74 9.01 0.06
C PHE A 152 -1.70 8.75 -1.03
N THR A 153 -2.08 8.82 -2.30
CA THR A 153 -1.14 8.68 -3.42
C THR A 153 -0.83 9.98 -4.13
N HIS A 154 -1.55 11.09 -3.87
CA HIS A 154 -1.48 12.25 -4.74
C HIS A 154 -1.47 13.63 -4.08
N ASN A 155 -1.86 13.81 -2.87
CA ASN A 155 -1.81 15.13 -2.21
C ASN A 155 -2.54 15.07 -0.87
N ILE A 156 -1.82 14.76 0.17
CA ILE A 156 -2.37 14.89 1.51
C ILE A 156 -1.64 16.06 2.13
N GLU A 157 -2.21 17.22 1.94
CA GLU A 157 -1.68 18.45 2.52
C GLU A 157 -1.43 18.26 4.02
N ASN A 158 -0.20 18.51 4.45
CA ASN A 158 0.24 18.46 5.84
C ASN A 158 0.30 17.09 6.52
N ARG A 159 0.13 15.95 5.79
CA ARG A 159 0.21 14.60 6.37
C ARG A 159 1.05 13.62 5.57
N GLU A 160 1.83 14.13 4.65
CA GLU A 160 2.71 13.34 3.80
C GLU A 160 3.70 12.51 4.61
N ASP A 161 4.29 13.11 5.64
CA ASP A 161 5.25 12.43 6.51
C ASP A 161 4.63 11.25 7.25
N ALA A 162 3.39 11.37 7.74
CA ALA A 162 2.72 10.28 8.42
C ALA A 162 2.65 9.00 7.57
N ILE A 163 2.28 9.13 6.29
CA ILE A 163 2.16 8.00 5.36
C ILE A 163 3.52 7.38 5.04
N ILE A 164 4.54 8.21 4.91
CA ILE A 164 5.91 7.78 4.65
C ILE A 164 6.48 7.09 5.89
N ASP A 165 6.38 7.70 7.06
CA ASP A 165 6.95 7.21 8.31
C ASP A 165 6.47 5.80 8.67
N ALA A 166 5.20 5.49 8.38
CA ALA A 166 4.62 4.17 8.62
C ALA A 166 5.38 3.03 7.91
N ILE A 167 5.93 3.30 6.75
CA ILE A 167 6.70 2.34 5.96
C ILE A 167 8.19 2.49 6.21
N GLU A 168 8.67 3.72 6.34
CA GLU A 168 10.08 4.02 6.62
C GLU A 168 10.57 3.26 7.85
N CYS A 169 9.79 3.23 8.94
CA CYS A 169 10.15 2.52 10.17
C CYS A 169 10.31 1.01 9.96
N GLN A 170 9.66 0.42 8.96
CA GLN A 170 9.72 -1.01 8.67
C GLN A 170 11.09 -1.45 8.11
N VAL A 171 11.88 -0.51 7.59
CA VAL A 171 13.22 -0.79 7.08
C VAL A 171 14.20 -1.15 8.22
N GLY A 172 13.96 -0.64 9.43
CA GLY A 172 14.90 -0.74 10.55
C GLY A 172 15.17 -2.15 11.09
N ASN A 173 14.52 -3.20 10.60
CA ASN A 173 14.82 -4.60 10.90
C ASN A 173 15.26 -5.43 9.69
N LEU A 174 15.55 -4.79 8.58
CA LEU A 174 16.24 -5.46 7.47
C LEU A 174 17.65 -5.90 7.89
N PRO A 175 18.24 -6.90 7.22
CA PRO A 175 19.67 -7.18 7.38
C PRO A 175 20.51 -5.91 7.15
N ASN A 176 21.55 -5.71 7.96
CA ASN A 176 22.39 -4.51 7.89
C ASN A 176 23.12 -4.37 6.53
N GLN A 177 23.25 -5.47 5.80
CA GLN A 177 23.83 -5.51 4.47
C GLN A 177 23.06 -6.47 3.57
N LEU A 178 22.74 -6.01 2.38
CA LEU A 178 22.10 -6.76 1.29
C LEU A 178 22.77 -6.39 -0.02
N ASP A 179 22.92 -7.34 -0.94
CA ASP A 179 23.33 -7.04 -2.30
C ASP A 179 22.16 -6.45 -3.10
N GLN A 180 20.95 -6.97 -2.86
CA GLN A 180 19.76 -6.60 -3.62
C GLN A 180 18.53 -6.49 -2.71
N LEU A 181 17.75 -5.41 -2.88
CA LEU A 181 16.41 -5.25 -2.29
C LEU A 181 15.40 -5.06 -3.42
N VAL A 182 14.44 -5.97 -3.50
CA VAL A 182 13.43 -5.98 -4.57
C VAL A 182 12.07 -5.60 -3.99
N VAL A 183 11.41 -4.62 -4.61
CA VAL A 183 10.15 -4.05 -4.14
C VAL A 183 9.14 -3.95 -5.28
N PRO A 184 7.93 -4.53 -5.16
CA PRO A 184 6.84 -4.27 -6.08
C PRO A 184 6.38 -2.81 -5.99
N VAL A 185 6.25 -2.13 -7.13
CA VAL A 185 5.92 -0.71 -7.20
C VAL A 185 4.57 -0.48 -7.88
N GLY A 186 3.63 0.08 -7.13
CA GLY A 186 2.35 0.59 -7.62
C GLY A 186 2.39 2.11 -7.84
N SER A 187 2.00 2.90 -6.83
CA SER A 187 2.03 4.38 -6.89
C SER A 187 3.43 4.98 -6.71
N GLY A 188 4.37 4.25 -6.16
CA GLY A 188 5.71 4.72 -5.83
C GLY A 188 5.90 5.21 -4.39
N VAL A 189 4.83 5.52 -3.66
CA VAL A 189 4.90 6.04 -2.28
C VAL A 189 5.61 5.08 -1.33
N HIS A 190 5.24 3.81 -1.38
CA HIS A 190 5.86 2.75 -0.57
C HIS A 190 7.36 2.61 -0.87
N PHE A 191 7.72 2.61 -2.15
CA PHE A 191 9.11 2.53 -2.59
C PHE A 191 9.92 3.74 -2.12
N ALA A 192 9.38 4.96 -2.24
CA ALA A 192 10.03 6.17 -1.74
C ALA A 192 10.28 6.11 -0.22
N ALA A 193 9.31 5.62 0.56
CA ALA A 193 9.46 5.44 1.99
C ALA A 193 10.57 4.43 2.35
N ILE A 194 10.70 3.35 1.57
CA ILE A 194 11.78 2.38 1.74
C ILE A 194 13.14 3.02 1.45
N LEU A 195 13.28 3.81 0.37
CA LEU A 195 14.52 4.52 0.06
C LEU A 195 14.94 5.47 1.20
N ARG A 196 13.98 6.21 1.75
CA ARG A 196 14.21 7.05 2.94
C ARG A 196 14.65 6.23 4.15
N GLY A 197 13.97 5.11 4.40
CA GLY A 197 14.29 4.22 5.51
C GLY A 197 15.69 3.59 5.41
N ILE A 198 16.13 3.20 4.22
CA ILE A 198 17.50 2.69 3.99
C ILE A 198 18.52 3.72 4.43
N HIS A 199 18.34 4.99 4.04
CA HIS A 199 19.21 6.07 4.50
C HIS A 199 19.13 6.26 6.02
N ARG A 200 17.91 6.40 6.56
CA ARG A 200 17.68 6.67 8.00
C ARG A 200 18.29 5.61 8.91
N TYR A 201 18.14 4.34 8.57
CA TYR A 201 18.65 3.22 9.35
C TYR A 201 20.06 2.78 8.95
N SER A 202 20.70 3.49 8.02
CA SER A 202 22.06 3.19 7.52
C SER A 202 22.21 1.74 7.06
N ILE A 203 21.17 1.19 6.40
CA ILE A 203 21.21 -0.13 5.80
C ILE A 203 22.07 -0.07 4.53
N ARG A 204 23.04 -0.94 4.41
CA ARG A 204 23.86 -1.05 3.18
C ARG A 204 23.17 -1.95 2.18
N VAL A 205 22.68 -1.38 1.10
CA VAL A 205 22.09 -2.12 -0.01
C VAL A 205 22.90 -1.82 -1.27
N GLY A 206 23.39 -2.86 -1.92
CA GLY A 206 24.16 -2.73 -3.16
C GLY A 206 23.27 -2.18 -4.29
N LYS A 207 22.02 -2.65 -4.40
CA LYS A 207 21.05 -2.17 -5.38
C LYS A 207 19.62 -2.31 -4.87
N VAL A 208 18.84 -1.23 -4.99
CA VAL A 208 17.39 -1.25 -4.73
C VAL A 208 16.65 -1.32 -6.07
N ILE A 209 15.80 -2.33 -6.25
CA ILE A 209 15.13 -2.63 -7.50
C ILE A 209 13.62 -2.51 -7.34
N GLY A 210 13.05 -1.48 -7.96
CA GLY A 210 11.61 -1.27 -8.01
C GLY A 210 10.99 -1.93 -9.26
N LEU A 211 10.04 -2.82 -9.07
CA LEU A 211 9.36 -3.54 -10.14
C LEU A 211 7.96 -2.97 -10.35
N CYS A 212 7.80 -2.11 -11.35
CA CYS A 212 6.55 -1.44 -11.66
C CYS A 212 5.60 -2.37 -12.44
N VAL A 213 4.46 -2.68 -11.84
CA VAL A 213 3.34 -3.32 -12.55
C VAL A 213 2.49 -2.22 -13.17
N GLY A 214 2.93 -1.68 -14.30
CA GLY A 214 2.34 -0.52 -14.96
C GLY A 214 3.41 0.50 -15.36
N PRO A 215 3.06 1.79 -15.53
CA PRO A 215 4.00 2.82 -15.95
C PRO A 215 5.04 3.10 -14.87
N LYS A 216 6.23 3.57 -15.28
CA LYS A 216 7.26 4.06 -14.36
C LYS A 216 6.71 5.19 -13.49
N ARG A 217 7.11 5.20 -12.22
CA ARG A 217 6.66 6.18 -11.22
C ARG A 217 7.78 7.11 -10.74
N THR A 218 8.77 7.36 -11.58
CA THR A 218 9.97 8.15 -11.23
C THR A 218 9.60 9.52 -10.66
N GLU A 219 8.68 10.24 -11.29
CA GLU A 219 8.24 11.56 -10.80
C GLU A 219 7.56 11.50 -9.43
N ASN A 220 6.69 10.52 -9.23
CA ASN A 220 6.04 10.32 -7.95
C ASN A 220 7.05 9.96 -6.86
N ILE A 221 7.98 9.05 -7.16
CA ILE A 221 9.03 8.65 -6.21
C ILE A 221 9.89 9.87 -5.85
N ASN A 222 10.35 10.62 -6.84
CA ASN A 222 11.16 11.82 -6.61
C ASN A 222 10.43 12.87 -5.76
N LYS A 223 9.13 13.06 -5.99
CA LYS A 223 8.32 13.97 -5.17
C LYS A 223 8.39 13.59 -3.67
N TRP A 224 8.24 12.30 -3.36
CA TRP A 224 8.22 11.82 -1.97
C TRP A 224 9.60 11.71 -1.32
N VAL A 225 10.63 11.58 -2.14
CA VAL A 225 12.03 11.49 -1.67
C VAL A 225 12.67 12.88 -1.54
N ASN A 226 12.25 13.85 -2.35
CA ASN A 226 12.86 15.18 -2.47
C ASN A 226 12.89 16.01 -1.16
N PRO A 227 11.95 15.86 -0.17
CA PRO A 227 12.09 16.52 1.12
C PRO A 227 13.36 16.18 1.88
N MET A 228 14.09 15.14 1.46
CA MET A 228 15.40 14.76 2.00
C MET A 228 16.57 15.44 1.28
N ALA A 229 16.37 16.64 0.73
CA ALA A 229 17.42 17.40 0.06
C ALA A 229 18.71 17.45 0.90
N GLY A 230 19.81 16.93 0.32
CA GLY A 230 21.11 16.85 0.99
C GLY A 230 21.51 15.46 1.51
N TYR A 231 20.63 14.46 1.44
CA TYR A 231 20.97 13.08 1.78
C TYR A 231 21.17 12.22 0.54
N PRO A 232 22.27 11.46 0.42
CA PRO A 232 22.46 10.55 -0.69
C PRO A 232 21.42 9.43 -0.60
N LEU A 233 20.64 9.28 -1.67
CA LEU A 233 19.77 8.12 -1.82
C LEU A 233 20.60 6.90 -2.19
N PRO A 234 20.18 5.69 -1.80
CA PRO A 234 20.75 4.47 -2.34
C PRO A 234 20.56 4.42 -3.85
N ASP A 235 21.48 3.76 -4.54
CA ASP A 235 21.33 3.50 -5.97
C ASP A 235 20.10 2.63 -6.21
N TYR A 236 19.23 3.02 -7.15
CA TYR A 236 18.01 2.28 -7.44
C TYR A 236 17.68 2.25 -8.94
N ASP A 237 17.11 1.14 -9.34
CA ASP A 237 16.56 0.94 -10.68
C ASP A 237 15.04 0.76 -10.64
N LEU A 238 14.37 1.24 -11.68
CA LEU A 238 12.95 0.98 -11.91
C LEU A 238 12.77 0.21 -13.22
N HIS A 239 12.23 -1.00 -13.11
CA HIS A 239 11.85 -1.82 -14.25
C HIS A 239 10.34 -1.89 -14.41
N CYS A 240 9.85 -1.59 -15.61
CA CYS A 240 8.45 -1.84 -15.94
C CYS A 240 8.28 -3.29 -16.35
N LEU A 241 7.46 -4.01 -15.63
CA LEU A 241 7.10 -5.37 -16.00
C LEU A 241 6.16 -5.33 -17.21
N ASN A 242 6.52 -6.11 -18.22
CA ASN A 242 5.75 -6.21 -19.47
C ASN A 242 4.53 -7.13 -19.25
N THR A 243 3.63 -6.73 -18.33
CA THR A 243 2.48 -7.54 -17.93
C THR A 243 1.19 -6.72 -17.95
N VAL A 244 0.08 -7.37 -18.22
CA VAL A 244 -1.26 -6.76 -18.11
C VAL A 244 -1.61 -6.64 -16.62
N TYR A 245 -1.90 -5.41 -16.18
CA TYR A 245 -2.22 -5.13 -14.77
C TYR A 245 -3.31 -6.04 -14.20
N GLY A 246 -4.46 -6.12 -14.85
CA GLY A 246 -5.61 -6.88 -14.37
C GLY A 246 -5.52 -8.41 -14.51
N LYS A 247 -4.45 -8.95 -15.15
CA LYS A 247 -4.29 -10.40 -15.30
C LYS A 247 -3.58 -10.98 -14.09
N PRO A 248 -4.24 -11.82 -13.27
CA PRO A 248 -3.61 -12.42 -12.09
C PRO A 248 -2.53 -13.43 -12.48
N LEU A 249 -1.54 -13.58 -11.59
CA LEU A 249 -0.52 -14.62 -11.62
C LEU A 249 -0.46 -15.28 -10.25
N VAL A 250 -0.63 -16.59 -10.19
CA VAL A 250 -0.51 -17.34 -8.95
C VAL A 250 0.94 -17.74 -8.74
N GLU A 251 1.51 -17.29 -7.64
CA GLU A 251 2.90 -17.57 -7.25
C GLU A 251 2.96 -17.81 -5.74
N LYS A 252 3.87 -18.69 -5.31
CA LYS A 252 4.13 -18.99 -3.90
C LYS A 252 5.63 -18.95 -3.65
N ILE A 253 6.02 -18.55 -2.46
CA ILE A 253 7.39 -18.79 -1.98
C ILE A 253 7.53 -20.24 -1.45
N GLU A 254 8.75 -20.67 -1.17
CA GLU A 254 9.04 -22.10 -0.86
C GLU A 254 8.33 -22.64 0.40
N ASP A 255 7.97 -21.78 1.36
CA ASP A 255 7.19 -22.16 2.54
C ASP A 255 5.68 -22.31 2.27
N GLY A 256 5.26 -22.09 1.02
CA GLY A 256 3.85 -22.19 0.59
C GLY A 256 3.06 -20.87 0.72
N THR A 257 3.66 -19.78 1.23
CA THR A 257 3.00 -18.47 1.32
C THR A 257 2.62 -17.97 -0.07
N ILE A 258 1.35 -17.63 -0.25
CA ILE A 258 0.81 -17.09 -1.52
C ILE A 258 1.10 -15.60 -1.59
N LEU A 259 1.64 -15.17 -2.72
CA LEU A 259 1.90 -13.75 -3.03
C LEU A 259 0.65 -13.06 -3.61
N ASP A 260 0.57 -11.73 -3.49
CA ASP A 260 -0.45 -10.96 -4.21
C ASP A 260 -0.32 -11.21 -5.71
N ASP A 261 -1.42 -11.61 -6.32
CA ASP A 261 -1.47 -12.11 -7.71
C ASP A 261 -1.38 -11.00 -8.77
N LEU A 262 -1.52 -9.73 -8.41
CA LEU A 262 -1.40 -8.61 -9.34
C LEU A 262 -0.03 -7.92 -9.31
N TYR A 263 0.60 -7.82 -8.15
CA TYR A 263 1.85 -7.10 -7.97
C TYR A 263 3.00 -8.03 -7.57
N GLU A 264 2.89 -8.67 -6.39
CA GLU A 264 4.00 -9.40 -5.78
C GLU A 264 4.41 -10.62 -6.61
N ALA A 265 3.44 -11.42 -7.05
CA ALA A 265 3.69 -12.62 -7.84
C ALA A 265 4.47 -12.31 -9.14
N LYS A 266 4.09 -11.22 -9.82
CA LYS A 266 4.77 -10.80 -11.05
C LYS A 266 6.18 -10.30 -10.78
N ALA A 267 6.35 -9.52 -9.71
CA ALA A 267 7.64 -9.00 -9.29
C ALA A 267 8.57 -10.13 -8.81
N HIS A 268 8.06 -11.07 -8.03
CA HIS A 268 8.81 -12.23 -7.55
C HIS A 268 9.28 -13.13 -8.68
N LYS A 269 8.38 -13.44 -9.63
CA LYS A 269 8.74 -14.19 -10.83
C LYS A 269 9.86 -13.49 -11.61
N TRP A 270 9.73 -12.18 -11.87
CA TRP A 270 10.76 -11.42 -12.55
C TRP A 270 12.10 -11.45 -11.79
N MET A 271 12.06 -11.29 -10.47
CA MET A 271 13.26 -11.40 -9.63
C MET A 271 13.97 -12.73 -9.82
N ARG A 272 13.24 -13.84 -9.75
CA ARG A 272 13.81 -15.20 -9.91
C ARG A 272 14.39 -15.45 -11.31
N GLU A 273 13.83 -14.83 -12.33
CA GLU A 273 14.25 -15.02 -13.73
C GLU A 273 15.40 -14.10 -14.15
N ASN A 274 15.60 -12.95 -13.49
CA ASN A 274 16.48 -11.90 -13.99
C ASN A 274 17.63 -11.54 -13.06
N LEU A 275 17.59 -11.95 -11.79
CA LEU A 275 18.63 -11.62 -10.81
C LEU A 275 19.50 -12.83 -10.47
N ASP A 276 20.73 -12.54 -10.07
CA ASP A 276 21.64 -13.55 -9.52
C ASP A 276 21.20 -13.91 -8.10
N MET A 277 20.56 -15.06 -7.94
CA MET A 277 20.03 -15.54 -6.67
C MET A 277 21.10 -16.09 -5.71
N ASN A 278 22.39 -16.12 -6.09
CA ASN A 278 23.49 -16.36 -5.16
C ASN A 278 23.84 -15.12 -4.34
N LYS A 279 23.33 -13.96 -4.72
CA LYS A 279 23.47 -12.71 -3.98
C LYS A 279 22.48 -12.63 -2.83
N SER A 280 22.91 -11.95 -1.74
CA SER A 280 22.04 -11.66 -0.61
C SER A 280 20.87 -10.77 -1.05
N THR A 281 19.71 -11.38 -1.23
CA THR A 281 18.52 -10.73 -1.80
C THR A 281 17.40 -10.66 -0.77
N CYS A 282 16.77 -9.49 -0.65
CA CYS A 282 15.53 -9.32 0.11
C CYS A 282 14.39 -8.95 -0.84
N PHE A 283 13.26 -9.65 -0.72
CA PHE A 283 12.01 -9.34 -1.40
C PHE A 283 11.03 -8.72 -0.40
N TRP A 284 10.48 -7.55 -0.73
CA TRP A 284 9.51 -6.87 0.13
C TRP A 284 8.07 -7.25 -0.25
N MET A 285 7.38 -7.97 0.63
CA MET A 285 5.97 -8.28 0.49
C MET A 285 5.16 -7.12 1.06
N VAL A 286 4.49 -6.38 0.19
CA VAL A 286 3.78 -5.13 0.56
C VAL A 286 2.39 -5.35 1.15
N GLY A 287 1.83 -6.55 0.96
CA GLY A 287 0.49 -6.96 1.34
C GLY A 287 -0.34 -7.44 0.14
N ARG A 288 -1.24 -8.36 0.37
CA ARG A 288 -2.01 -9.02 -0.67
C ARG A 288 -3.50 -8.68 -0.61
N ARG A 289 -4.17 -8.89 -1.72
CA ARG A 289 -5.64 -8.87 -1.77
C ARG A 289 -6.20 -10.09 -1.03
N LEU A 290 -7.38 -9.92 -0.46
CA LEU A 290 -8.14 -11.05 0.04
C LEU A 290 -8.62 -11.90 -1.14
N SER A 291 -8.63 -13.20 -0.97
CA SER A 291 -9.30 -14.12 -1.88
C SER A 291 -10.82 -14.00 -1.75
N GLU A 292 -11.54 -14.50 -2.75
CA GLU A 292 -13.01 -14.52 -2.69
C GLU A 292 -13.53 -15.30 -1.48
N THR A 293 -12.87 -16.43 -1.15
CA THR A 293 -13.21 -17.25 0.03
C THR A 293 -13.00 -16.49 1.33
N GLU A 294 -11.90 -15.76 1.49
CA GLU A 294 -11.64 -14.94 2.68
C GLU A 294 -12.67 -13.83 2.84
N VAL A 295 -13.02 -13.16 1.74
CA VAL A 295 -14.08 -12.15 1.74
C VAL A 295 -15.42 -12.75 2.17
N GLN A 296 -15.79 -13.91 1.62
CA GLN A 296 -17.03 -14.57 1.99
C GLN A 296 -17.06 -14.90 3.48
N GLN A 297 -15.99 -15.47 4.03
CA GLN A 297 -15.88 -15.79 5.45
C GLN A 297 -16.01 -14.54 6.33
N ARG A 298 -15.46 -13.40 5.89
CA ARG A 298 -15.56 -12.12 6.60
C ARG A 298 -16.95 -11.48 6.55
N MET A 299 -17.70 -11.72 5.50
CA MET A 299 -19.06 -11.21 5.37
C MET A 299 -20.07 -12.03 6.21
N GLU A 300 -19.73 -13.29 6.54
CA GLU A 300 -20.56 -14.19 7.33
C GLU A 300 -20.26 -14.12 8.86
N SER A 301 -19.14 -13.50 9.26
CA SER A 301 -18.71 -13.31 10.65
C SER A 301 -19.23 -11.99 11.24
#